data_7f39f5bb13843f38e90065dfac15ba11
#
_entry.id   7f39f5bb13843f38e90065dfac15ba11
#
_cell.length_a   1.000
_cell.length_b   1.000
_cell.length_c   1.000
_cell.angle_alpha   90.00
_cell.angle_beta   90.00
_cell.angle_gamma   90.00
#
_symmetry.space_group_name_H-M   'P 1'
#
loop_
_entity.id
_entity.type
_entity.pdbx_description
1 polymer ?
#
loop_
_entity_poly.entity_id
_entity_poly.type
_entity_poly.pdbx_seq_one_letter_code
_entity_poly.pdbx_strand_id
1 'polypeptide(L)'
;MKIDAFAHILTPDFYQTMLKIDATIPQKYPFIKIETLVDLNQRIANWPDKNTKQVISFANINPEDFVDGEKASQIAQEANQELSVIVASYPDYFEAGVGMLALNNVPASLEILENIKADKNLVGAQIFTRHLGKSIADPEFEPILLKAAELHLPLWLHPVFDNRKPDNNLVFSWEYELSQAMLQLVQSDVFKKASNLKILVHHAGA
;
A
#
# COMPACT_ATOMS: atom_id res chain seq x y z
N MET A 1 -15.97 2.94 -19.34
CA MET A 1 -15.28 3.36 -18.11
C MET A 1 -13.98 2.57 -18.00
N LYS A 2 -12.89 3.21 -17.67
CA LYS A 2 -11.58 2.58 -17.38
C LYS A 2 -11.34 2.65 -15.89
N ILE A 3 -10.60 1.70 -15.33
CA ILE A 3 -10.17 1.71 -13.95
C ILE A 3 -8.63 1.62 -13.93
N ASP A 4 -7.99 2.66 -13.37
CA ASP A 4 -6.57 2.62 -13.02
C ASP A 4 -6.45 1.98 -11.64
N ALA A 5 -5.94 0.75 -11.59
CA ALA A 5 -5.87 -0.05 -10.36
C ALA A 5 -4.63 0.25 -9.49
N PHE A 6 -3.73 1.13 -9.93
CA PHE A 6 -2.42 1.34 -9.30
C PHE A 6 -2.08 2.82 -9.05
N ALA A 7 -3.07 3.61 -8.68
CA ALA A 7 -2.85 5.01 -8.36
C ALA A 7 -2.45 5.20 -6.88
N HIS A 8 -1.57 6.18 -6.61
CA HIS A 8 -1.10 6.47 -5.25
C HIS A 8 -1.58 7.83 -4.77
N ILE A 9 -1.74 7.94 -3.45
CA ILE A 9 -2.05 9.17 -2.73
C ILE A 9 -1.29 9.20 -1.39
N LEU A 10 -1.04 10.41 -0.89
CA LEU A 10 -0.78 10.68 0.52
C LEU A 10 -1.94 11.51 1.04
N THR A 11 -2.76 10.91 1.87
CA THR A 11 -3.92 11.63 2.42
C THR A 11 -3.45 12.73 3.37
N PRO A 12 -4.17 13.87 3.47
CA PRO A 12 -3.69 15.05 4.19
C PRO A 12 -3.31 14.79 5.65
N ASP A 13 -4.18 14.11 6.40
CA ASP A 13 -3.95 13.89 7.84
C ASP A 13 -2.84 12.86 8.07
N PHE A 14 -2.81 11.80 7.26
CA PHE A 14 -1.71 10.82 7.29
C PHE A 14 -0.37 11.50 6.99
N TYR A 15 -0.29 12.32 5.93
CA TYR A 15 0.94 13.00 5.57
C TYR A 15 1.42 13.96 6.67
N GLN A 16 0.50 14.73 7.26
CA GLN A 16 0.83 15.61 8.40
C GLN A 16 1.29 14.83 9.62
N THR A 17 0.69 13.68 9.88
CA THR A 17 1.10 12.79 10.98
C THR A 17 2.53 12.28 10.76
N MET A 18 2.85 11.83 9.56
CA MET A 18 4.20 11.36 9.23
C MET A 18 5.24 12.49 9.30
N LEU A 19 4.91 13.71 8.88
CA LEU A 19 5.78 14.88 9.02
C LEU A 19 6.07 15.28 10.47
N LYS A 20 5.11 15.07 11.39
CA LYS A 20 5.34 15.29 12.84
C LYS A 20 6.29 14.23 13.43
N ILE A 21 6.33 13.04 12.89
CA ILE A 21 7.23 11.96 13.29
C ILE A 21 8.63 12.19 12.72
N ASP A 22 8.72 12.51 11.43
CA ASP A 22 10.00 12.81 10.77
C ASP A 22 9.83 13.93 9.73
N ALA A 23 10.22 15.13 10.10
CA ALA A 23 10.16 16.31 9.22
C ALA A 23 11.10 16.20 7.99
N THR A 24 12.00 15.21 7.95
CA THR A 24 12.92 14.99 6.84
C THR A 24 12.35 14.08 5.73
N ILE A 25 11.12 13.60 5.88
CA ILE A 25 10.45 12.76 4.88
C ILE A 25 10.50 13.36 3.47
N PRO A 26 10.22 14.69 3.23
CA PRO A 26 10.30 15.25 1.88
C PRO A 26 11.68 15.22 1.23
N GLN A 27 12.74 15.16 2.04
CA GLN A 27 14.11 15.02 1.55
C GLN A 27 14.48 13.57 1.24
N LYS A 28 13.92 12.62 2.00
CA LYS A 28 14.17 11.17 1.84
C LYS A 28 13.39 10.58 0.66
N TYR A 29 12.19 11.10 0.39
CA TYR A 29 11.25 10.56 -0.60
C TYR A 29 10.96 11.59 -1.69
N PRO A 30 11.73 11.63 -2.79
CA PRO A 30 11.63 12.67 -3.83
C PRO A 30 10.26 12.73 -4.53
N PHE A 31 9.52 11.63 -4.56
CA PHE A 31 8.19 11.56 -5.17
C PHE A 31 7.14 12.43 -4.45
N ILE A 32 7.37 12.84 -3.20
CA ILE A 32 6.48 13.77 -2.47
C ILE A 32 6.40 15.15 -3.13
N LYS A 33 7.35 15.50 -3.98
CA LYS A 33 7.31 16.74 -4.78
C LYS A 33 6.24 16.72 -5.87
N ILE A 34 5.61 15.58 -6.12
CA ILE A 34 4.49 15.46 -7.06
C ILE A 34 3.25 16.02 -6.38
N GLU A 35 2.82 17.23 -6.77
CA GLU A 35 1.71 17.95 -6.14
C GLU A 35 0.42 17.12 -6.11
N THR A 36 0.09 16.43 -7.20
CA THR A 36 -1.11 15.59 -7.29
C THR A 36 -1.10 14.37 -6.37
N LEU A 37 0.04 14.06 -5.74
CA LEU A 37 0.14 12.99 -4.74
C LEU A 37 -0.34 13.45 -3.36
N VAL A 38 -0.04 14.70 -3.00
CA VAL A 38 -0.25 15.27 -1.65
C VAL A 38 -1.40 16.27 -1.58
N ASP A 39 -1.80 16.84 -2.72
CA ASP A 39 -2.89 17.81 -2.82
C ASP A 39 -4.05 17.23 -3.64
N LEU A 40 -5.13 16.90 -2.93
CA LEU A 40 -6.32 16.32 -3.55
C LEU A 40 -7.02 17.28 -4.50
N ASN A 41 -7.02 18.59 -4.23
CA ASN A 41 -7.64 19.58 -5.11
C ASN A 41 -6.85 19.68 -6.43
N GLN A 42 -5.53 19.69 -6.36
CA GLN A 42 -4.67 19.66 -7.54
C GLN A 42 -4.85 18.36 -8.33
N ARG A 43 -5.01 17.23 -7.64
CA ARG A 43 -5.29 15.95 -8.28
C ARG A 43 -6.59 15.98 -9.08
N ILE A 44 -7.67 16.46 -8.48
CA ILE A 44 -8.99 16.56 -9.12
C ILE A 44 -8.97 17.56 -10.26
N ALA A 45 -8.34 18.73 -10.08
CA ALA A 45 -8.24 19.76 -11.14
C ALA A 45 -7.46 19.28 -12.37
N ASN A 46 -6.51 18.39 -12.19
CA ASN A 46 -5.67 17.82 -13.26
C ASN A 46 -6.11 16.40 -13.68
N TRP A 47 -7.38 16.02 -13.47
CA TRP A 47 -7.86 14.68 -13.78
C TRP A 47 -7.72 14.36 -15.27
N PRO A 48 -7.04 13.26 -15.64
CA PRO A 48 -6.60 13.05 -17.02
C PRO A 48 -7.72 12.68 -18.00
N ASP A 49 -8.73 11.96 -17.52
CA ASP A 49 -9.82 11.45 -18.39
C ASP A 49 -11.09 11.20 -17.57
N LYS A 50 -12.18 11.89 -17.92
CA LYS A 50 -13.49 11.76 -17.27
C LYS A 50 -14.08 10.34 -17.28
N ASN A 51 -13.60 9.47 -18.18
CA ASN A 51 -14.03 8.08 -18.25
C ASN A 51 -13.15 7.13 -17.42
N THR A 52 -12.19 7.66 -16.69
CA THR A 52 -11.28 6.87 -15.85
C THR A 52 -11.56 7.15 -14.39
N LYS A 53 -11.66 6.09 -13.59
CA LYS A 53 -11.61 6.13 -12.12
C LYS A 53 -10.34 5.46 -11.63
N GLN A 54 -9.93 5.77 -10.40
CA GLN A 54 -8.74 5.21 -9.79
C GLN A 54 -9.10 4.37 -8.56
N VAL A 55 -8.39 3.26 -8.40
CA VAL A 55 -8.21 2.59 -7.11
C VAL A 55 -6.96 3.16 -6.50
N ILE A 56 -7.09 3.80 -5.34
CA ILE A 56 -6.02 4.55 -4.71
C ILE A 56 -5.43 3.80 -3.51
N SER A 57 -4.11 3.76 -3.42
CA SER A 57 -3.34 3.23 -2.30
C SER A 57 -2.36 4.27 -1.78
N PHE A 58 -1.79 4.03 -0.60
CA PHE A 58 -0.79 4.95 -0.06
C PHE A 58 0.51 4.89 -0.85
N ALA A 59 1.13 6.06 -1.06
CA ALA A 59 2.51 6.11 -1.54
C ALA A 59 3.45 5.51 -0.48
N ASN A 60 4.61 5.07 -0.93
CA ASN A 60 5.60 4.28 -0.19
C ASN A 60 6.24 5.03 1.01
N ILE A 61 5.41 5.39 2.00
CA ILE A 61 5.81 5.87 3.32
C ILE A 61 5.12 4.96 4.33
N ASN A 62 5.87 4.06 4.94
CA ASN A 62 5.33 3.04 5.81
C ASN A 62 5.57 3.42 7.27
N PRO A 63 4.53 3.57 8.12
CA PRO A 63 4.69 3.94 9.53
C PRO A 63 5.65 3.04 10.30
N GLU A 64 5.69 1.75 9.98
CA GLU A 64 6.57 0.76 10.62
C GLU A 64 8.07 1.01 10.45
N ASP A 65 8.47 1.84 9.46
CA ASP A 65 9.86 2.26 9.27
C ASP A 65 10.28 3.38 10.24
N PHE A 66 9.33 3.99 10.96
CA PHE A 66 9.54 5.21 11.75
C PHE A 66 9.16 5.05 13.23
N VAL A 67 8.22 4.16 13.56
CA VAL A 67 7.68 4.02 14.91
C VAL A 67 7.49 2.54 15.28
N ASP A 68 7.23 2.27 16.57
CA ASP A 68 6.91 0.92 17.05
C ASP A 68 5.58 0.39 16.48
N GLY A 69 5.33 -0.90 16.70
CA GLY A 69 4.19 -1.61 16.11
C GLY A 69 2.84 -1.12 16.61
N GLU A 70 2.72 -0.69 17.87
CA GLU A 70 1.47 -0.15 18.42
C GLU A 70 1.12 1.17 17.74
N LYS A 71 2.10 2.07 17.67
CA LYS A 71 1.90 3.37 17.02
C LYS A 71 1.72 3.24 15.50
N ALA A 72 2.45 2.35 14.85
CA ALA A 72 2.29 2.09 13.42
C ALA A 72 0.88 1.57 13.11
N SER A 73 0.36 0.64 13.92
CA SER A 73 -1.01 0.10 13.75
C SER A 73 -2.08 1.17 13.93
N GLN A 74 -1.93 2.04 14.92
CA GLN A 74 -2.84 3.18 15.11
C GLN A 74 -2.85 4.10 13.89
N ILE A 75 -1.67 4.47 13.39
CA ILE A 75 -1.55 5.34 12.21
C ILE A 75 -2.16 4.67 10.98
N ALA A 76 -1.92 3.38 10.77
CA ALA A 76 -2.50 2.64 9.65
C ALA A 76 -4.04 2.62 9.70
N GLN A 77 -4.63 2.43 10.88
CA GLN A 77 -6.10 2.47 11.05
C GLN A 77 -6.66 3.86 10.77
N GLU A 78 -6.06 4.91 11.31
CA GLU A 78 -6.48 6.31 11.08
C GLU A 78 -6.36 6.68 9.60
N ALA A 79 -5.26 6.30 8.94
CA ALA A 79 -5.05 6.51 7.52
C ALA A 79 -6.08 5.77 6.66
N ASN A 80 -6.41 4.53 7.00
CA ASN A 80 -7.44 3.76 6.28
C ASN A 80 -8.83 4.38 6.41
N GLN A 81 -9.16 4.91 7.59
CA GLN A 81 -10.40 5.66 7.79
C GLN A 81 -10.45 6.93 6.91
N GLU A 82 -9.37 7.72 6.90
CA GLU A 82 -9.27 8.90 6.05
C GLU A 82 -9.41 8.53 4.56
N LEU A 83 -8.72 7.46 4.11
CA LEU A 83 -8.81 6.97 2.74
C LEU A 83 -10.24 6.59 2.37
N SER A 84 -10.95 5.87 3.24
CA SER A 84 -12.35 5.49 3.04
C SER A 84 -13.26 6.72 2.89
N VAL A 85 -13.08 7.74 3.73
CA VAL A 85 -13.82 9.00 3.64
C VAL A 85 -13.55 9.73 2.33
N ILE A 86 -12.30 9.77 1.87
CA ILE A 86 -11.92 10.38 0.59
C ILE A 86 -12.60 9.65 -0.58
N VAL A 87 -12.54 8.31 -0.62
CA VAL A 87 -13.19 7.52 -1.67
C VAL A 87 -14.69 7.82 -1.70
N ALA A 88 -15.36 7.83 -0.55
CA ALA A 88 -16.78 8.12 -0.44
C ALA A 88 -17.14 9.55 -0.88
N SER A 89 -16.24 10.51 -0.65
CA SER A 89 -16.48 11.93 -0.96
C SER A 89 -16.28 12.28 -2.43
N TYR A 90 -15.53 11.47 -3.17
CA TYR A 90 -15.17 11.72 -4.58
C TYR A 90 -15.51 10.51 -5.49
N PRO A 91 -16.77 10.05 -5.51
CA PRO A 91 -17.15 8.81 -6.22
C PRO A 91 -17.03 8.90 -7.74
N ASP A 92 -16.94 10.10 -8.31
CA ASP A 92 -16.73 10.31 -9.74
C ASP A 92 -15.26 10.06 -10.15
N TYR A 93 -14.33 10.10 -9.21
CA TYR A 93 -12.89 10.00 -9.43
C TYR A 93 -12.31 8.71 -8.87
N PHE A 94 -12.73 8.29 -7.69
CA PHE A 94 -12.21 7.11 -7.01
C PHE A 94 -13.23 5.97 -7.03
N GLU A 95 -12.78 4.80 -7.47
CA GLU A 95 -13.58 3.58 -7.46
C GLU A 95 -13.51 2.90 -6.10
N ALA A 96 -12.31 2.84 -5.50
CA ALA A 96 -12.06 2.22 -4.21
C ALA A 96 -10.70 2.65 -3.63
N GLY A 97 -10.48 2.32 -2.35
CA GLY A 97 -9.20 2.42 -1.67
C GLY A 97 -8.58 1.06 -1.38
N VAL A 98 -7.26 1.03 -1.27
CA VAL A 98 -6.46 -0.11 -0.82
C VAL A 98 -5.81 0.27 0.50
N GLY A 99 -6.16 -0.42 1.57
CA GLY A 99 -5.75 -0.07 2.93
C GLY A 99 -4.29 -0.38 3.21
N MET A 100 -3.75 0.31 4.21
CA MET A 100 -2.41 0.12 4.76
C MET A 100 -2.45 -0.90 5.90
N LEU A 101 -1.37 -1.65 6.08
CA LEU A 101 -1.10 -2.52 7.22
C LEU A 101 0.11 -1.99 8.01
N ALA A 102 0.38 -2.56 9.19
CA ALA A 102 1.57 -2.29 10.00
C ALA A 102 2.27 -3.63 10.30
N LEU A 103 3.21 -4.04 9.43
CA LEU A 103 3.78 -5.38 9.49
C LEU A 103 4.77 -5.60 10.65
N ASN A 104 5.18 -4.55 11.35
CA ASN A 104 5.86 -4.66 12.63
C ASN A 104 4.92 -5.01 13.82
N ASN A 105 3.62 -5.19 13.53
CA ASN A 105 2.60 -5.68 14.46
C ASN A 105 1.62 -6.60 13.74
N VAL A 106 2.03 -7.86 13.54
CA VAL A 106 1.23 -8.85 12.80
C VAL A 106 -0.17 -9.03 13.43
N PRO A 107 -0.34 -9.22 14.76
CA PRO A 107 -1.67 -9.34 15.35
C PRO A 107 -2.60 -8.17 15.01
N ALA A 108 -2.14 -6.94 15.16
CA ALA A 108 -2.95 -5.76 14.82
C ALA A 108 -3.24 -5.69 13.30
N SER A 109 -2.31 -6.12 12.46
CA SER A 109 -2.54 -6.18 11.00
C SER A 109 -3.64 -7.17 10.60
N LEU A 110 -3.84 -8.26 11.35
CA LEU A 110 -4.98 -9.17 11.14
C LEU A 110 -6.31 -8.47 11.44
N GLU A 111 -6.39 -7.69 12.52
CA GLU A 111 -7.57 -6.88 12.85
C GLU A 111 -7.81 -5.77 11.81
N ILE A 112 -6.74 -5.13 11.32
CA ILE A 112 -6.83 -4.13 10.25
C ILE A 112 -7.41 -4.76 8.98
N LEU A 113 -7.03 -5.98 8.61
CA LEU A 113 -7.61 -6.70 7.47
C LEU A 113 -9.11 -6.93 7.64
N GLU A 114 -9.58 -7.26 8.85
CA GLU A 114 -11.01 -7.40 9.16
C GLU A 114 -11.74 -6.06 9.00
N ASN A 115 -11.15 -4.97 9.49
CA ASN A 115 -11.70 -3.62 9.34
C ASN A 115 -11.78 -3.20 7.86
N ILE A 116 -10.73 -3.46 7.06
CA ILE A 116 -10.73 -3.24 5.62
C ILE A 116 -11.85 -4.05 4.96
N LYS A 117 -12.04 -5.31 5.34
CA LYS A 117 -13.10 -6.17 4.80
C LYS A 117 -14.49 -5.65 5.11
N ALA A 118 -14.70 -5.05 6.28
CA ALA A 118 -15.97 -4.49 6.70
C ALA A 118 -16.27 -3.13 6.03
N ASP A 119 -15.27 -2.43 5.53
CA ASP A 119 -15.43 -1.12 4.89
C ASP A 119 -15.78 -1.28 3.39
N LYS A 120 -16.91 -0.70 2.98
CA LYS A 120 -17.40 -0.77 1.59
C LYS A 120 -16.56 0.01 0.57
N ASN A 121 -15.74 0.95 1.02
CA ASN A 121 -14.91 1.80 0.17
C ASN A 121 -13.48 1.24 0.02
N LEU A 122 -13.12 0.20 0.80
CA LEU A 122 -11.82 -0.45 0.74
C LEU A 122 -11.96 -1.85 0.13
N VAL A 123 -11.12 -2.19 -0.83
CA VAL A 123 -11.23 -3.44 -1.61
C VAL A 123 -10.08 -4.41 -1.43
N GLY A 124 -9.08 -4.06 -0.65
CA GLY A 124 -7.91 -4.88 -0.38
C GLY A 124 -6.88 -4.16 0.47
N ALA A 125 -5.73 -4.78 0.67
CA ALA A 125 -4.63 -4.20 1.43
C ALA A 125 -3.34 -4.14 0.61
N GLN A 126 -2.52 -3.12 0.87
CA GLN A 126 -1.20 -2.98 0.26
C GLN A 126 -0.17 -3.69 1.13
N ILE A 127 0.69 -4.45 0.46
CA ILE A 127 1.89 -5.06 1.02
C ILE A 127 3.10 -4.69 0.16
N PHE A 128 4.28 -4.79 0.72
CA PHE A 128 5.52 -4.49 0.00
C PHE A 128 6.34 -5.76 -0.19
N THR A 129 7.26 -5.75 -1.15
CA THR A 129 8.16 -6.88 -1.45
C THR A 129 8.98 -7.32 -0.24
N ARG A 130 9.22 -6.40 0.69
CA ARG A 130 9.88 -6.65 1.97
C ARG A 130 9.41 -5.64 3.02
N HIS A 131 9.45 -6.05 4.28
CA HIS A 131 9.18 -5.23 5.45
C HIS A 131 10.32 -5.36 6.46
N LEU A 132 10.85 -4.23 6.95
CA LEU A 132 11.94 -4.20 7.94
C LEU A 132 13.13 -5.09 7.57
N GLY A 133 13.47 -5.14 6.28
CA GLY A 133 14.57 -5.95 5.74
C GLY A 133 14.24 -7.42 5.50
N LYS A 134 13.06 -7.92 5.88
CA LYS A 134 12.60 -9.30 5.63
C LYS A 134 11.76 -9.37 4.37
N SER A 135 11.88 -10.48 3.62
CA SER A 135 10.99 -10.76 2.48
C SER A 135 9.54 -10.86 2.92
N ILE A 136 8.60 -10.45 2.08
CA ILE A 136 7.18 -10.69 2.33
C ILE A 136 6.84 -12.20 2.41
N ALA A 137 7.67 -13.07 1.87
CA ALA A 137 7.54 -14.52 1.98
C ALA A 137 8.14 -15.09 3.29
N ASP A 138 8.64 -14.24 4.19
CA ASP A 138 9.11 -14.68 5.51
C ASP A 138 7.95 -15.31 6.30
N PRO A 139 8.17 -16.44 7.01
CA PRO A 139 7.12 -17.09 7.81
C PRO A 139 6.42 -16.17 8.82
N GLU A 140 7.06 -15.11 9.26
CA GLU A 140 6.46 -14.11 10.16
C GLU A 140 5.23 -13.43 9.54
N PHE A 141 5.23 -13.20 8.21
CA PHE A 141 4.14 -12.54 7.50
C PHE A 141 3.10 -13.51 6.92
N GLU A 142 3.35 -14.83 6.97
CA GLU A 142 2.41 -15.83 6.49
C GLU A 142 0.99 -15.66 7.07
N PRO A 143 0.79 -15.36 8.38
CA PRO A 143 -0.56 -15.16 8.93
C PRO A 143 -1.36 -14.08 8.20
N ILE A 144 -0.71 -13.00 7.74
CA ILE A 144 -1.35 -11.91 6.99
C ILE A 144 -1.83 -12.40 5.62
N LEU A 145 -0.99 -13.17 4.91
CA LEU A 145 -1.33 -13.73 3.61
C LEU A 145 -2.51 -14.72 3.71
N LEU A 146 -2.50 -15.57 4.75
CA LEU A 146 -3.57 -16.52 5.02
C LEU A 146 -4.87 -15.81 5.40
N LYS A 147 -4.80 -14.77 6.24
CA LYS A 147 -5.97 -13.98 6.66
C LYS A 147 -6.59 -13.23 5.48
N ALA A 148 -5.78 -12.64 4.62
CA ALA A 148 -6.28 -11.99 3.40
C ALA A 148 -7.03 -12.98 2.50
N ALA A 149 -6.50 -14.20 2.34
CA ALA A 149 -7.18 -15.27 1.60
C ALA A 149 -8.50 -15.70 2.26
N GLU A 150 -8.51 -15.90 3.59
CA GLU A 150 -9.73 -16.21 4.38
C GLU A 150 -10.82 -15.18 4.15
N LEU A 151 -10.47 -13.89 4.20
CA LEU A 151 -11.38 -12.76 4.01
C LEU A 151 -11.73 -12.52 2.53
N HIS A 152 -11.12 -13.24 1.58
CA HIS A 152 -11.23 -12.97 0.15
C HIS A 152 -10.83 -11.53 -0.21
N LEU A 153 -9.84 -10.97 0.48
CA LEU A 153 -9.25 -9.67 0.21
C LEU A 153 -8.03 -9.83 -0.70
N PRO A 154 -7.99 -9.22 -1.87
CA PRO A 154 -6.77 -9.17 -2.67
C PRO A 154 -5.72 -8.29 -2.00
N LEU A 155 -4.45 -8.62 -2.25
CA LEU A 155 -3.30 -7.86 -1.78
C LEU A 155 -2.62 -7.17 -2.97
N TRP A 156 -2.31 -5.89 -2.83
CA TRP A 156 -1.51 -5.11 -3.77
C TRP A 156 -0.04 -5.17 -3.37
N LEU A 157 0.77 -5.87 -4.16
CA LEU A 157 2.21 -6.00 -3.92
C LEU A 157 2.96 -4.87 -4.60
N HIS A 158 3.61 -4.00 -3.81
CA HIS A 158 4.37 -2.85 -4.26
C HIS A 158 5.87 -3.03 -3.95
N PRO A 159 6.81 -2.56 -4.80
CA PRO A 159 8.23 -2.56 -4.46
C PRO A 159 8.55 -1.52 -3.39
N VAL A 160 9.60 -1.75 -2.62
CA VAL A 160 10.05 -0.80 -1.60
C VAL A 160 10.94 0.27 -2.23
N PHE A 161 10.70 1.54 -1.89
CA PHE A 161 11.62 2.63 -2.22
C PHE A 161 12.87 2.54 -1.34
N ASP A 162 14.03 2.43 -1.95
CA ASP A 162 15.32 2.36 -1.26
C ASP A 162 16.22 3.54 -1.67
N ASN A 163 16.27 4.57 -0.83
CA ASN A 163 17.06 5.78 -1.06
C ASN A 163 18.58 5.55 -0.92
N ARG A 164 19.02 4.37 -0.44
CA ARG A 164 20.43 3.99 -0.34
C ARG A 164 21.03 3.56 -1.68
N LYS A 165 20.21 3.47 -2.72
CA LYS A 165 20.60 3.06 -4.07
C LYS A 165 20.50 4.25 -5.04
N PRO A 166 21.45 5.21 -4.99
CA PRO A 166 21.37 6.44 -5.79
C PRO A 166 21.45 6.21 -7.31
N ASP A 167 22.10 5.11 -7.71
CA ASP A 167 22.26 4.72 -9.12
C ASP A 167 21.08 3.87 -9.62
N ASN A 168 20.04 3.82 -8.82
CA ASN A 168 18.92 2.94 -9.07
C ASN A 168 18.16 3.39 -10.31
N ASN A 169 18.20 2.60 -11.38
CA ASN A 169 17.17 2.66 -12.40
C ASN A 169 15.89 2.18 -11.73
N LEU A 170 15.07 3.11 -11.25
CA LEU A 170 13.90 2.82 -10.43
C LEU A 170 12.99 1.77 -11.08
N VAL A 171 12.75 1.89 -12.38
CA VAL A 171 11.89 0.94 -13.11
C VAL A 171 12.49 -0.46 -13.07
N PHE A 172 13.74 -0.62 -13.47
CA PHE A 172 14.36 -1.94 -13.56
C PHE A 172 14.53 -2.61 -12.19
N SER A 173 14.96 -1.86 -11.17
CA SER A 173 15.12 -2.45 -9.83
C SER A 173 13.80 -2.83 -9.19
N TRP A 174 12.73 -2.08 -9.43
CA TRP A 174 11.42 -2.40 -8.92
C TRP A 174 10.84 -3.65 -9.57
N GLU A 175 10.97 -3.80 -10.89
CA GLU A 175 10.56 -5.03 -11.59
C GLU A 175 11.33 -6.26 -11.11
N TYR A 176 12.65 -6.12 -10.92
CA TYR A 176 13.47 -7.19 -10.37
C TYR A 176 13.05 -7.57 -8.95
N GLU A 177 12.80 -6.58 -8.08
CA GLU A 177 12.37 -6.80 -6.71
C GLU A 177 10.99 -7.48 -6.62
N LEU A 178 10.05 -7.06 -7.46
CA LEU A 178 8.73 -7.69 -7.58
C LEU A 178 8.85 -9.15 -8.06
N SER A 179 9.63 -9.39 -9.11
CA SER A 179 9.89 -10.74 -9.63
C SER A 179 10.49 -11.65 -8.55
N GLN A 180 11.47 -11.15 -7.79
CA GLN A 180 12.08 -11.88 -6.68
C GLN A 180 11.07 -12.20 -5.58
N ALA A 181 10.26 -11.24 -5.16
CA ALA A 181 9.25 -11.42 -4.11
C ALA A 181 8.20 -12.45 -4.54
N MET A 182 7.72 -12.37 -5.79
CA MET A 182 6.77 -13.34 -6.33
C MET A 182 7.37 -14.74 -6.44
N LEU A 183 8.63 -14.87 -6.87
CA LEU A 183 9.31 -16.16 -6.89
C LEU A 183 9.40 -16.77 -5.49
N GLN A 184 9.75 -15.97 -4.48
CA GLN A 184 9.82 -16.42 -3.09
C GLN A 184 8.44 -16.85 -2.55
N LEU A 185 7.37 -16.11 -2.87
CA LEU A 185 6.00 -16.49 -2.51
C LEU A 185 5.57 -17.80 -3.20
N VAL A 186 5.91 -17.98 -4.47
CA VAL A 186 5.61 -19.24 -5.21
C VAL A 186 6.41 -20.42 -4.64
N GLN A 187 7.64 -20.21 -4.20
CA GLN A 187 8.48 -21.24 -3.58
C GLN A 187 8.08 -21.54 -2.13
N SER A 188 7.40 -20.61 -1.46
CA SER A 188 6.79 -20.87 -0.16
C SER A 188 5.54 -21.75 -0.30
N ASP A 189 5.06 -22.30 0.80
CA ASP A 189 3.84 -23.12 0.77
C ASP A 189 2.54 -22.28 0.83
N VAL A 190 2.61 -20.94 0.76
CA VAL A 190 1.45 -20.07 0.96
C VAL A 190 0.31 -20.35 -0.03
N PHE A 191 0.62 -20.54 -1.31
CA PHE A 191 -0.41 -20.84 -2.32
C PHE A 191 -0.97 -22.28 -2.22
N LYS A 192 -0.25 -23.20 -1.56
CA LYS A 192 -0.79 -24.51 -1.22
C LYS A 192 -1.75 -24.43 -0.03
N LYS A 193 -1.42 -23.60 0.97
CA LYS A 193 -2.25 -23.36 2.16
C LYS A 193 -3.47 -22.50 1.86
N ALA A 194 -3.34 -21.55 0.92
CA ALA A 194 -4.36 -20.56 0.55
C ALA A 194 -4.44 -20.44 -0.99
N SER A 195 -5.05 -21.42 -1.64
CA SER A 195 -5.16 -21.48 -3.12
C SER A 195 -6.02 -20.36 -3.73
N ASN A 196 -6.80 -19.66 -2.91
CA ASN A 196 -7.64 -18.53 -3.29
C ASN A 196 -6.98 -17.16 -3.00
N LEU A 197 -5.73 -17.13 -2.49
CA LEU A 197 -4.98 -15.89 -2.30
C LEU A 197 -4.81 -15.16 -3.64
N LYS A 198 -5.14 -13.87 -3.65
CA LYS A 198 -5.01 -13.01 -4.83
C LYS A 198 -3.98 -11.93 -4.56
N ILE A 199 -2.98 -11.85 -5.41
CA ILE A 199 -1.96 -10.81 -5.34
C ILE A 199 -1.98 -10.05 -6.68
N LEU A 200 -2.17 -8.72 -6.59
CA LEU A 200 -2.03 -7.82 -7.73
C LEU A 200 -0.63 -7.21 -7.65
N VAL A 201 0.18 -7.50 -8.65
CA VAL A 201 1.57 -7.04 -8.71
C VAL A 201 1.62 -5.71 -9.43
N HIS A 202 2.23 -4.70 -8.80
CA HIS A 202 2.37 -3.36 -9.35
C HIS A 202 3.26 -3.33 -10.61
N HIS A 203 3.31 -2.19 -11.26
CA HIS A 203 4.08 -1.91 -12.49
C HIS A 203 3.71 -2.85 -13.64
N ALA A 204 4.70 -3.48 -14.28
CA ALA A 204 4.47 -4.37 -15.41
C ALA A 204 4.02 -5.79 -15.02
N GLY A 205 3.87 -6.05 -13.72
CA GLY A 205 3.44 -7.36 -13.22
C GLY A 205 4.58 -8.38 -13.11
N ALA A 206 5.81 -7.92 -13.24
CA ALA A 206 7.12 -8.57 -13.12
C ALA A 206 7.20 -10.05 -13.44
#